data_fe125e1fd8f8062cd977fd43640605ff
#
_entry.id   fe125e1fd8f8062cd977fd43640605ff
#
_cell.length_a   1.000
_cell.length_b   1.000
_cell.length_c   1.000
_cell.angle_alpha   90.00
_cell.angle_beta   90.00
_cell.angle_gamma   90.00
#
_symmetry.space_group_name_H-M   'P 1'
#
loop_
_entity.id
_entity.type
_entity.pdbx_description
1 polymer ?
#
loop_
_entity_poly.entity_id
_entity_poly.type
_entity_poly.pdbx_seq_one_letter_code
_entity_poly.pdbx_strand_id
1 'polypeptide(L)'
;MVICVRIAPMNALNIAEYTHTLGLQAKTASALMARAPAAIKNKALLALARLLRENVQALQADNAADLARARAAGLPEPMVDRLKLTPAVLETCAQGCEQLAAMPDIIGEIIGMKQQPSGIRVGQMRVPIGVF
;
A
#
# COMPACT_ATOMS: atom_id res chain seq x y z
N MET A 1 -2.71 -13.63 -11.95
CA MET A 1 -1.26 -13.77 -12.09
C MET A 1 -0.64 -13.05 -10.89
N VAL A 2 -0.25 -13.80 -9.86
CA VAL A 2 0.39 -13.25 -8.64
C VAL A 2 1.86 -13.06 -8.98
N ILE A 3 2.32 -11.81 -9.06
CA ILE A 3 3.74 -11.52 -9.20
C ILE A 3 4.36 -11.68 -7.82
N CYS A 4 4.88 -12.88 -7.54
CA CYS A 4 5.73 -13.12 -6.38
C CYS A 4 7.10 -12.50 -6.68
N VAL A 5 7.37 -11.30 -6.20
CA VAL A 5 8.71 -10.71 -6.28
C VAL A 5 9.60 -11.47 -5.30
N ARG A 6 10.38 -12.43 -5.80
CA ARG A 6 11.48 -13.03 -5.04
C ARG A 6 12.53 -11.95 -4.82
N ILE A 7 12.66 -11.49 -3.58
CA ILE A 7 13.78 -10.64 -3.16
C ILE A 7 15.03 -11.52 -3.16
N ALA A 8 15.95 -11.27 -4.07
CA ALA A 8 17.25 -11.94 -4.11
C ALA A 8 18.07 -11.60 -2.84
N PRO A 9 19.00 -12.48 -2.41
CA PRO A 9 19.80 -12.23 -1.21
C PRO A 9 20.58 -10.91 -1.36
N MET A 10 20.47 -10.06 -0.33
CA MET A 10 20.90 -8.66 -0.31
C MET A 10 22.42 -8.39 -0.37
N ASN A 11 23.26 -9.36 -0.69
CA ASN A 11 24.72 -9.22 -0.57
C ASN A 11 25.44 -8.52 -1.75
N ALA A 12 24.73 -8.00 -2.75
CA ALA A 12 25.35 -7.24 -3.86
C ALA A 12 24.43 -6.20 -4.50
N LEU A 13 23.30 -5.83 -3.86
CA LEU A 13 22.39 -4.83 -4.41
C LEU A 13 22.97 -3.43 -4.16
N ASN A 14 23.26 -2.72 -5.23
CA ASN A 14 23.40 -1.27 -5.17
C ASN A 14 22.05 -0.69 -4.72
N ILE A 15 21.95 -0.30 -3.46
CA ILE A 15 20.70 0.18 -2.83
C ILE A 15 20.11 1.34 -3.64
N ALA A 16 20.96 2.23 -4.18
CA ALA A 16 20.52 3.36 -4.99
C ALA A 16 19.83 2.90 -6.29
N GLU A 17 20.40 1.92 -6.97
CA GLU A 17 19.82 1.36 -8.20
C GLU A 17 18.54 0.58 -7.92
N TYR A 18 18.51 -0.19 -6.83
CA TYR A 18 17.31 -0.90 -6.39
C TYR A 18 16.16 0.06 -6.08
N THR A 19 16.39 1.07 -5.26
CA THR A 19 15.37 2.07 -4.89
C THR A 19 14.90 2.90 -6.08
N HIS A 20 15.82 3.25 -6.99
CA HIS A 20 15.46 3.93 -8.24
C HIS A 20 14.52 3.06 -9.11
N THR A 21 14.86 1.80 -9.30
CA THR A 21 14.05 0.84 -10.07
C THR A 21 12.68 0.65 -9.44
N LEU A 22 12.63 0.48 -8.11
CA LEU A 22 11.39 0.37 -7.36
C LEU A 22 10.50 1.62 -7.52
N GLY A 23 11.10 2.81 -7.46
CA GLY A 23 10.40 4.08 -7.68
C GLY A 23 9.80 4.19 -9.09
N LEU A 24 10.54 3.78 -10.13
CA LEU A 24 10.04 3.74 -11.51
C LEU A 24 8.87 2.76 -11.68
N GLN A 25 8.97 1.58 -11.09
CA GLN A 25 7.90 0.58 -11.11
C GLN A 25 6.65 1.09 -10.38
N ALA A 26 6.81 1.70 -9.22
CA ALA A 26 5.72 2.29 -8.45
C ALA A 26 5.04 3.43 -9.23
N LYS A 27 5.79 4.31 -9.88
CA LYS A 27 5.26 5.39 -10.73
C LYS A 27 4.43 4.84 -11.89
N THR A 28 4.92 3.81 -12.57
CA THR A 28 4.20 3.16 -13.67
C THR A 28 2.91 2.50 -13.18
N ALA A 29 2.97 1.77 -12.07
CA ALA A 29 1.81 1.13 -11.45
C ALA A 29 0.76 2.17 -11.00
N SER A 30 1.20 3.29 -10.40
CA SER A 30 0.33 4.38 -9.98
C SER A 30 -0.46 4.99 -11.14
N ALA A 31 0.18 5.17 -12.30
CA ALA A 31 -0.49 5.69 -13.50
C ALA A 31 -1.60 4.74 -14.02
N LEU A 32 -1.39 3.43 -13.91
CA LEU A 32 -2.41 2.44 -14.25
C LEU A 32 -3.55 2.43 -13.22
N MET A 33 -3.22 2.48 -11.93
CA MET A 33 -4.21 2.51 -10.85
C MET A 33 -5.07 3.77 -10.87
N ALA A 34 -4.51 4.91 -11.27
CA ALA A 34 -5.25 6.18 -11.39
C ALA A 34 -6.42 6.09 -12.38
N ARG A 35 -6.31 5.21 -13.39
CA ARG A 35 -7.33 4.99 -14.43
C ARG A 35 -8.20 3.75 -14.17
N ALA A 36 -7.85 2.94 -13.15
CA ALA A 36 -8.57 1.72 -12.86
C ALA A 36 -9.98 2.03 -12.31
N PRO A 37 -11.02 1.32 -12.75
CA PRO A 37 -12.35 1.41 -12.16
C PRO A 37 -12.32 1.06 -10.67
N ALA A 38 -13.19 1.70 -9.87
CA ALA A 38 -13.32 1.43 -8.43
C ALA A 38 -13.50 -0.06 -8.11
N ALA A 39 -14.29 -0.77 -8.91
CA ALA A 39 -14.52 -2.21 -8.74
C ALA A 39 -13.23 -3.04 -8.79
N ILE A 40 -12.25 -2.66 -9.63
CA ILE A 40 -10.96 -3.35 -9.72
C ILE A 40 -10.11 -3.05 -8.49
N LYS A 41 -10.08 -1.78 -8.04
CA LYS A 41 -9.39 -1.37 -6.80
C LYS A 41 -9.95 -2.11 -5.59
N ASN A 42 -11.28 -2.15 -5.46
CA ASN A 42 -11.96 -2.84 -4.37
C ASN A 42 -11.71 -4.36 -4.40
N LYS A 43 -11.73 -4.98 -5.58
CA LYS A 43 -11.39 -6.40 -5.72
C LYS A 43 -9.95 -6.70 -5.26
N ALA A 44 -9.00 -5.81 -5.53
CA ALA A 44 -7.62 -5.98 -5.07
C ALA A 44 -7.51 -5.86 -3.54
N LEU A 45 -8.20 -4.90 -2.92
CA LEU A 45 -8.25 -4.73 -1.46
C LEU A 45 -8.88 -5.95 -0.77
N LEU A 46 -10.00 -6.45 -1.28
CA LEU A 46 -10.66 -7.65 -0.74
C LEU A 46 -9.80 -8.91 -0.91
N ALA A 47 -9.08 -9.02 -2.04
CA ALA A 47 -8.13 -10.11 -2.24
C ALA A 47 -6.95 -10.02 -1.24
N LEU A 48 -6.45 -8.82 -0.95
CA LEU A 48 -5.42 -8.61 0.05
C LEU A 48 -5.91 -8.99 1.45
N ALA A 49 -7.11 -8.56 1.84
CA ALA A 49 -7.70 -8.92 3.14
C ALA A 49 -7.79 -10.46 3.31
N ARG A 50 -8.25 -11.16 2.28
CA ARG A 50 -8.30 -12.63 2.27
C ARG A 50 -6.91 -13.24 2.41
N LEU A 51 -5.94 -12.78 1.61
CA LEU A 51 -4.56 -13.31 1.64
C LEU A 51 -3.88 -13.07 2.98
N LEU A 52 -4.11 -11.95 3.65
CA LEU A 52 -3.60 -11.70 5.00
C LEU A 52 -4.10 -12.75 6.00
N ARG A 53 -5.40 -13.09 5.95
CA ARG A 53 -6.00 -14.10 6.82
C ARG A 53 -5.51 -15.52 6.51
N GLU A 54 -5.37 -15.86 5.22
CA GLU A 54 -4.93 -17.20 4.78
C GLU A 54 -3.46 -17.45 5.11
N ASN A 55 -2.63 -16.42 5.21
CA ASN A 55 -1.17 -16.54 5.37
C ASN A 55 -0.66 -16.10 6.74
N VAL A 56 -1.51 -16.03 7.77
CA VAL A 56 -1.12 -15.58 9.13
C VAL A 56 0.10 -16.31 9.65
N GLN A 57 0.15 -17.64 9.56
CA GLN A 57 1.26 -18.45 10.08
C GLN A 57 2.57 -18.18 9.35
N ALA A 58 2.54 -18.09 8.02
CA ALA A 58 3.72 -17.79 7.21
C ALA A 58 4.28 -16.41 7.52
N LEU A 59 3.40 -15.40 7.57
CA LEU A 59 3.77 -14.02 7.91
C LEU A 59 4.36 -13.91 9.31
N GLN A 60 3.83 -14.65 10.29
CA GLN A 60 4.37 -14.67 11.64
C GLN A 60 5.73 -15.37 11.72
N ALA A 61 5.95 -16.44 10.94
CA ALA A 61 7.24 -17.10 10.88
C ALA A 61 8.33 -16.18 10.31
N ASP A 62 8.04 -15.47 9.23
CA ASP A 62 8.96 -14.48 8.66
C ASP A 62 9.20 -13.31 9.63
N ASN A 63 8.14 -12.83 10.29
CA ASN A 63 8.25 -11.76 11.28
C ASN A 63 9.08 -12.17 12.50
N ALA A 64 9.04 -13.43 12.93
CA ALA A 64 9.88 -13.91 14.01
C ALA A 64 11.38 -13.76 13.68
N ALA A 65 11.77 -14.03 12.43
CA ALA A 65 13.14 -13.80 11.96
C ALA A 65 13.51 -12.31 11.94
N ASP A 66 12.56 -11.43 11.55
CA ASP A 66 12.76 -9.97 11.59
C ASP A 66 12.97 -9.46 13.02
N LEU A 67 12.16 -9.93 13.97
CA LEU A 67 12.27 -9.57 15.37
C LEU A 67 13.62 -10.04 15.98
N ALA A 68 14.08 -11.23 15.61
CA ALA A 68 15.37 -11.73 16.03
C ALA A 68 16.52 -10.85 15.50
N ARG A 69 16.47 -10.46 14.22
CA ARG A 69 17.46 -9.55 13.62
C ARG A 69 17.43 -8.15 14.25
N ALA A 70 16.26 -7.63 14.52
CA ALA A 70 16.10 -6.32 15.15
C ALA A 70 16.72 -6.28 16.56
N ARG A 71 16.49 -7.32 17.38
CA ARG A 71 17.11 -7.44 18.70
C ARG A 71 18.61 -7.61 18.61
N ALA A 72 19.10 -8.45 17.69
CA ALA A 72 20.54 -8.64 17.47
C ALA A 72 21.24 -7.34 17.03
N ALA A 73 20.51 -6.46 16.30
CA ALA A 73 20.99 -5.14 15.91
C ALA A 73 20.86 -4.09 17.04
N GLY A 74 20.39 -4.46 18.23
CA GLY A 74 20.30 -3.56 19.40
C GLY A 74 19.15 -2.55 19.31
N LEU A 75 18.09 -2.83 18.54
CA LEU A 75 16.92 -1.95 18.51
C LEU A 75 16.25 -1.90 19.89
N PRO A 76 15.83 -0.71 20.37
CA PRO A 76 15.09 -0.59 21.62
C PRO A 76 13.78 -1.36 21.58
N GLU A 77 13.37 -1.98 22.69
CA GLU A 77 12.14 -2.80 22.79
C GLU A 77 10.87 -2.08 22.27
N PRO A 78 10.63 -0.77 22.50
CA PRO A 78 9.47 -0.10 21.89
C PRO A 78 9.47 -0.10 20.35
N MET A 79 10.65 -0.13 19.73
CA MET A 79 10.78 -0.25 18.27
C MET A 79 10.55 -1.68 17.80
N VAL A 80 11.09 -2.65 18.56
CA VAL A 80 10.84 -4.08 18.29
C VAL A 80 9.35 -4.40 18.44
N ASP A 81 8.68 -3.81 19.44
CA ASP A 81 7.24 -4.02 19.63
C ASP A 81 6.39 -3.54 18.44
N ARG A 82 6.79 -2.45 17.81
CA ARG A 82 6.13 -1.93 16.59
C ARG A 82 6.30 -2.82 15.37
N LEU A 83 7.31 -3.70 15.37
CA LEU A 83 7.54 -4.64 14.28
C LEU A 83 6.70 -5.92 14.40
N LYS A 84 6.06 -6.16 15.54
CA LYS A 84 5.32 -7.40 15.79
C LYS A 84 4.08 -7.52 14.91
N LEU A 85 4.00 -8.58 14.13
CA LEU A 85 2.81 -8.99 13.39
C LEU A 85 2.05 -10.05 14.18
N THR A 86 1.22 -9.60 15.14
CA THR A 86 0.32 -10.52 15.84
C THR A 86 -0.89 -10.87 14.97
N PRO A 87 -1.61 -11.98 15.23
CA PRO A 87 -2.84 -12.30 14.52
C PRO A 87 -3.86 -11.15 14.57
N ALA A 88 -3.95 -10.44 15.70
CA ALA A 88 -4.82 -9.29 15.86
C ALA A 88 -4.42 -8.11 14.96
N VAL A 89 -3.13 -7.84 14.80
CA VAL A 89 -2.61 -6.81 13.88
C VAL A 89 -2.96 -7.16 12.43
N LEU A 90 -2.73 -8.42 12.03
CA LEU A 90 -3.04 -8.89 10.68
C LEU A 90 -4.56 -8.82 10.40
N GLU A 91 -5.39 -9.19 11.37
CA GLU A 91 -6.85 -9.05 11.25
C GLU A 91 -7.27 -7.57 11.14
N THR A 92 -6.68 -6.67 11.93
CA THR A 92 -6.93 -5.23 11.83
C THR A 92 -6.56 -4.69 10.44
N CYS A 93 -5.44 -5.14 9.86
CA CYS A 93 -5.05 -4.78 8.50
C CYS A 93 -6.05 -5.31 7.46
N ALA A 94 -6.52 -6.55 7.62
CA ALA A 94 -7.52 -7.13 6.73
C ALA A 94 -8.85 -6.35 6.78
N GLN A 95 -9.32 -6.04 7.98
CA GLN A 95 -10.52 -5.21 8.19
C GLN A 95 -10.35 -3.80 7.60
N GLY A 96 -9.17 -3.19 7.73
CA GLY A 96 -8.84 -1.91 7.10
C GLY A 96 -8.96 -1.96 5.57
N CYS A 97 -8.51 -3.03 4.94
CA CYS A 97 -8.68 -3.24 3.50
C CYS A 97 -10.17 -3.36 3.11
N GLU A 98 -10.97 -4.08 3.91
CA GLU A 98 -12.41 -4.22 3.68
C GLU A 98 -13.15 -2.88 3.84
N GLN A 99 -12.79 -2.11 4.88
CA GLN A 99 -13.36 -0.77 5.10
C GLN A 99 -13.04 0.16 3.94
N LEU A 100 -11.79 0.18 3.46
CA LEU A 100 -11.39 0.96 2.28
C LEU A 100 -12.15 0.55 1.02
N ALA A 101 -12.35 -0.76 0.82
CA ALA A 101 -13.12 -1.28 -0.32
C ALA A 101 -14.60 -0.89 -0.28
N ALA A 102 -15.16 -0.64 0.92
CA ALA A 102 -16.53 -0.21 1.10
C ALA A 102 -16.73 1.31 0.97
N MET A 103 -15.64 2.09 0.98
CA MET A 103 -15.72 3.55 0.81
C MET A 103 -16.07 3.94 -0.63
N PRO A 104 -16.80 5.05 -0.83
CA PRO A 104 -17.04 5.58 -2.17
C PRO A 104 -15.72 6.02 -2.82
N ASP A 105 -15.57 5.76 -4.13
CA ASP A 105 -14.44 6.29 -4.89
C ASP A 105 -14.66 7.77 -5.16
N ILE A 106 -13.87 8.60 -4.52
CA ILE A 106 -13.94 10.08 -4.64
C ILE A 106 -13.07 10.61 -5.78
N ILE A 107 -12.34 9.77 -6.50
CA ILE A 107 -11.49 10.20 -7.61
C ILE A 107 -12.34 10.65 -8.78
N GLY A 108 -12.06 11.86 -9.28
CA GLY A 108 -12.85 12.51 -10.34
C GLY A 108 -14.03 13.34 -9.85
N GLU A 109 -14.31 13.35 -8.54
CA GLU A 109 -15.34 14.23 -7.96
C GLU A 109 -14.98 15.70 -8.19
N ILE A 110 -15.95 16.48 -8.72
CA ILE A 110 -15.78 17.91 -8.94
C ILE A 110 -16.49 18.66 -7.80
N ILE A 111 -15.73 19.51 -7.11
CA ILE A 111 -16.22 20.32 -5.99
C ILE A 111 -16.03 21.82 -6.27
N GLY A 112 -16.87 22.64 -5.63
CA GLY A 112 -16.69 24.11 -5.61
C GLY A 112 -16.82 24.78 -6.98
N MET A 113 -17.66 24.28 -7.89
CA MET A 113 -17.87 24.86 -9.22
C MET A 113 -18.46 26.25 -9.11
N LYS A 114 -17.76 27.29 -9.60
CA LYS A 114 -18.19 28.70 -9.59
C LYS A 114 -18.05 29.31 -10.97
N GLN A 115 -19.04 30.16 -11.34
CA GLN A 115 -18.94 30.97 -12.52
C GLN A 115 -18.14 32.25 -12.21
N GLN A 116 -17.17 32.54 -13.04
CA GLN A 116 -16.35 33.76 -12.95
C GLN A 116 -17.02 34.93 -13.74
N PRO A 117 -16.67 36.18 -13.45
CA PRO A 117 -17.18 37.35 -14.21
C PRO A 117 -16.94 37.28 -15.73
N SER A 118 -15.90 36.56 -16.15
CA SER A 118 -15.57 36.27 -17.55
C SER A 118 -16.51 35.27 -18.23
N GLY A 119 -17.44 34.65 -17.48
CA GLY A 119 -18.32 33.59 -17.98
C GLY A 119 -17.75 32.17 -17.89
N ILE A 120 -16.45 32.01 -17.63
CA ILE A 120 -15.85 30.68 -17.41
C ILE A 120 -16.32 30.06 -16.08
N ARG A 121 -16.46 28.73 -16.05
CA ARG A 121 -16.75 27.98 -14.84
C ARG A 121 -15.46 27.32 -14.35
N VAL A 122 -15.08 27.58 -13.10
CA VAL A 122 -13.89 27.03 -12.46
C VAL A 122 -14.32 26.15 -11.29
N GLY A 123 -13.74 24.97 -11.20
CA GLY A 123 -13.97 24.03 -10.11
C GLY A 123 -12.70 23.27 -9.76
N GLN A 124 -12.74 22.53 -8.65
CA GLN A 124 -11.66 21.65 -8.22
C GLN A 124 -12.09 20.21 -8.47
N MET A 125 -11.19 19.40 -9.01
CA MET A 125 -11.40 17.97 -9.19
C MET A 125 -10.44 17.19 -8.30
N ARG A 126 -10.94 16.16 -7.64
CA ARG A 126 -10.12 15.24 -6.86
C ARG A 126 -9.33 14.33 -7.78
N VAL A 127 -8.01 14.30 -7.60
CA VAL A 127 -7.10 13.46 -8.37
C VAL A 127 -6.28 12.58 -7.43
N PRO A 128 -5.75 11.42 -7.89
CA PRO A 128 -4.84 10.61 -7.09
C PRO A 128 -3.57 11.38 -6.72
N ILE A 129 -3.07 11.17 -5.50
CA ILE A 129 -1.80 11.79 -5.03
C ILE A 129 -0.61 11.24 -5.84
N GLY A 130 -0.68 9.99 -6.25
CA GLY A 130 0.41 9.29 -6.92
C GLY A 130 1.23 8.45 -5.95
N VAL A 131 2.55 8.41 -6.15
CA VAL A 131 3.51 7.72 -5.29
C VAL A 131 4.12 8.72 -4.32
N PHE A 132 4.18 8.36 -3.05
CA PHE A 132 4.80 9.16 -1.97
C PHE A 132 5.75 8.30 -1.13
#